data_fdf53c0255dcfa5ad0ed0df3b24db1f1
#
_entry.id   fdf53c0255dcfa5ad0ed0df3b24db1f1
#
_cell.length_a   1.000
_cell.length_b   1.000
_cell.length_c   1.000
_cell.angle_alpha   90.00
_cell.angle_beta   90.00
_cell.angle_gamma   90.00
#
_symmetry.space_group_name_H-M   'P 1'
#
loop_
_entity.id
_entity.type
_entity.pdbx_description
1 polymer ?
#
loop_
_entity_poly.entity_id
_entity_poly.type
_entity_poly.pdbx_seq_one_letter_code
_entity_poly.pdbx_strand_id
1 'polypeptide(L)'
;LPPSKREKNRYIVYEVFASDSQVSGEEIGKAIWKTGLEFLGELGVAKSGLRVVDFDETKQRGVIKVNHTHVEEGRMLLALVKEANRKKLALRVVGVSGILKKARGKWV
;
A
#
# COMPACT_ATOMS: atom_id res chain seq x y z
N LEU A 1 -11.68 -21.59 8.81
CA LEU A 1 -12.68 -21.29 7.78
C LEU A 1 -12.46 -22.17 6.55
N PRO A 2 -13.54 -22.64 5.90
CA PRO A 2 -13.40 -23.32 4.63
C PRO A 2 -12.72 -22.40 3.59
N PRO A 3 -11.89 -22.96 2.68
CA PRO A 3 -11.20 -22.14 1.67
C PRO A 3 -12.15 -21.26 0.85
N SER A 4 -13.35 -21.73 0.57
CA SER A 4 -14.35 -21.00 -0.20
C SER A 4 -14.88 -19.75 0.50
N LYS A 5 -14.69 -19.65 1.82
CA LYS A 5 -15.14 -18.49 2.61
C LYS A 5 -14.01 -17.59 3.07
N ARG A 6 -12.77 -17.88 2.65
CA ARG A 6 -11.64 -17.00 2.94
C ARG A 6 -11.72 -15.78 2.07
N GLU A 7 -11.40 -14.62 2.65
CA GLU A 7 -11.29 -13.41 1.88
C GLU A 7 -10.14 -13.52 0.89
N LYS A 8 -10.39 -13.08 -0.33
CA LYS A 8 -9.34 -13.01 -1.36
C LYS A 8 -8.58 -11.71 -1.19
N ASN A 9 -7.27 -11.80 -1.23
CA ASN A 9 -6.41 -10.65 -1.08
C ASN A 9 -5.97 -10.12 -2.45
N ARG A 10 -5.69 -8.82 -2.49
CA ARG A 10 -5.04 -8.18 -3.64
C ARG A 10 -3.83 -7.42 -3.14
N TYR A 11 -2.78 -7.46 -3.90
CA TYR A 11 -1.51 -6.81 -3.59
C TYR A 11 -1.31 -5.66 -4.56
N ILE A 12 -1.27 -4.45 -4.03
CA ILE A 12 -1.13 -3.24 -4.84
C ILE A 12 0.32 -2.77 -4.73
N VAL A 13 1.00 -2.74 -5.85
CA VAL A 13 2.39 -2.29 -5.92
C VAL A 13 2.41 -0.80 -6.25
N TYR A 14 3.18 -0.06 -5.48
CA TYR A 14 3.30 1.39 -5.66
C TYR A 14 4.77 1.80 -5.74
N GLU A 15 4.99 2.95 -6.35
CA GLU A 15 6.31 3.55 -6.46
C GLU A 15 6.27 4.93 -5.81
N VAL A 16 7.34 5.26 -5.09
CA VAL A 16 7.44 6.53 -4.36
C VAL A 16 8.33 7.50 -5.13
N PHE A 17 7.84 8.73 -5.27
CA PHE A 17 8.58 9.86 -5.84
C PHE A 17 8.73 10.92 -4.75
N ALA A 18 9.90 10.98 -4.14
CA ALA A 18 10.20 11.95 -3.08
C ALA A 18 11.05 13.07 -3.64
N SER A 19 10.80 14.33 -3.21
CA SER A 19 11.46 15.49 -3.77
C SER A 19 12.91 15.64 -3.33
N ASP A 20 13.26 15.27 -2.10
CA ASP A 20 14.57 15.57 -1.55
C ASP A 20 15.45 14.36 -1.30
N SER A 21 14.90 13.31 -0.72
CA SER A 21 15.66 12.13 -0.36
C SER A 21 14.76 10.90 -0.37
N GLN A 22 15.38 9.73 -0.40
CA GLN A 22 14.64 8.48 -0.32
C GLN A 22 13.96 8.35 1.03
N VAL A 23 12.80 7.69 1.04
CA VAL A 23 12.09 7.35 2.27
C VAL A 23 12.45 5.93 2.69
N SER A 24 12.41 5.67 3.98
CA SER A 24 12.58 4.32 4.51
C SER A 24 11.25 3.56 4.51
N GLY A 25 11.32 2.25 4.66
CA GLY A 25 10.11 1.42 4.78
C GLY A 25 9.28 1.81 5.99
N GLU A 26 9.92 2.17 7.09
CA GLU A 26 9.21 2.62 8.30
C GLU A 26 8.48 3.94 8.05
N GLU A 27 9.13 4.90 7.42
CA GLU A 27 8.53 6.19 7.11
C GLU A 27 7.32 6.06 6.21
N ILE A 28 7.45 5.30 5.11
CA ILE A 28 6.36 5.14 4.17
C ILE A 28 5.22 4.31 4.77
N GLY A 29 5.54 3.29 5.56
CA GLY A 29 4.55 2.47 6.23
C GLY A 29 3.68 3.29 7.19
N LYS A 30 4.29 4.15 7.98
CA LYS A 30 3.57 5.05 8.88
C LYS A 30 2.68 6.02 8.11
N ALA A 31 3.19 6.57 7.01
CA ALA A 31 2.44 7.52 6.19
C ALA A 31 1.21 6.86 5.55
N ILE A 32 1.36 5.66 5.02
CA ILE A 32 0.25 4.90 4.43
C ILE A 32 -0.79 4.57 5.49
N TRP A 33 -0.36 4.10 6.66
CA TRP A 33 -1.27 3.75 7.73
C TRP A 33 -2.05 4.97 8.23
N LYS A 34 -1.36 6.08 8.46
CA LYS A 34 -1.98 7.33 8.88
C LYS A 34 -3.02 7.80 7.85
N THR A 35 -2.65 7.81 6.58
CA THR A 35 -3.55 8.22 5.50
C THR A 35 -4.74 7.28 5.41
N GLY A 36 -4.52 5.98 5.57
CA GLY A 36 -5.59 5.00 5.58
C GLY A 36 -6.59 5.26 6.70
N LEU A 37 -6.11 5.55 7.91
CA LEU A 37 -6.96 5.87 9.04
C LEU A 37 -7.75 7.16 8.81
N GLU A 38 -7.13 8.17 8.23
CA GLU A 38 -7.80 9.44 7.94
C GLU A 38 -8.87 9.29 6.84
N PHE A 39 -8.56 8.51 5.81
CA PHE A 39 -9.45 8.32 4.66
C PHE A 39 -10.59 7.35 4.93
N LEU A 40 -10.28 6.20 5.54
CA LEU A 40 -11.24 5.11 5.74
C LEU A 40 -11.81 5.04 7.15
N GLY A 41 -11.12 5.64 8.13
CA GLY A 41 -11.45 5.47 9.53
C GLY A 41 -11.01 4.10 10.04
N GLU A 42 -11.08 3.90 11.35
CA GLU A 42 -10.67 2.63 11.97
C GLU A 42 -11.48 1.44 11.45
N LEU A 43 -12.78 1.61 11.34
CA LEU A 43 -13.67 0.56 10.87
C LEU A 43 -13.40 0.22 9.40
N GLY A 44 -13.19 1.26 8.58
CA GLY A 44 -12.89 1.08 7.16
C GLY A 44 -11.55 0.38 6.94
N VAL A 45 -10.52 0.74 7.71
CA VAL A 45 -9.22 0.07 7.65
C VAL A 45 -9.37 -1.40 8.01
N ALA A 46 -10.11 -1.69 9.10
CA ALA A 46 -10.36 -3.07 9.52
C ALA A 46 -11.08 -3.86 8.43
N LYS A 47 -12.12 -3.29 7.83
CA LYS A 47 -12.90 -3.96 6.77
C LYS A 47 -12.08 -4.17 5.50
N SER A 48 -11.18 -3.25 5.18
CA SER A 48 -10.36 -3.34 3.98
C SER A 48 -9.27 -4.41 4.08
N GLY A 49 -8.92 -4.82 5.28
CA GLY A 49 -7.82 -5.74 5.51
C GLY A 49 -6.46 -5.14 5.14
N LEU A 50 -6.36 -3.82 5.20
CA LEU A 50 -5.13 -3.10 4.84
C LEU A 50 -3.92 -3.58 5.64
N ARG A 51 -2.85 -3.90 4.92
CA ARG A 51 -1.53 -4.19 5.51
C ARG A 51 -0.45 -3.59 4.64
N VAL A 52 0.56 -3.04 5.29
CA VAL A 52 1.79 -2.64 4.62
C VAL A 52 2.68 -3.87 4.60
N VAL A 53 2.98 -4.39 3.41
CA VAL A 53 3.62 -5.71 3.27
C VAL A 53 5.13 -5.61 3.12
N ASP A 54 5.57 -4.85 2.11
CA ASP A 54 6.98 -4.79 1.71
C ASP A 54 7.33 -3.42 1.23
N PHE A 55 8.63 -3.08 1.34
CA PHE A 55 9.16 -1.89 0.70
C PHE A 55 10.65 -2.09 0.38
N ASP A 56 11.00 -1.90 -0.89
CA ASP A 56 12.38 -1.93 -1.36
C ASP A 56 12.91 -0.50 -1.39
N GLU A 57 13.78 -0.17 -0.45
CA GLU A 57 14.30 1.20 -0.32
C GLU A 57 15.16 1.62 -1.51
N THR A 58 15.86 0.68 -2.12
CA THR A 58 16.69 0.96 -3.30
C THR A 58 15.84 1.38 -4.49
N LYS A 59 14.77 0.64 -4.75
CA LYS A 59 13.86 0.91 -5.87
C LYS A 59 12.77 1.92 -5.53
N GLN A 60 12.58 2.23 -4.25
CA GLN A 60 11.49 3.07 -3.76
C GLN A 60 10.13 2.54 -4.23
N ARG A 61 9.95 1.24 -4.14
CA ARG A 61 8.71 0.54 -4.48
C ARG A 61 8.27 -0.35 -3.35
N GLY A 62 6.98 -0.42 -3.14
CA GLY A 62 6.43 -1.23 -2.08
C GLY A 62 5.11 -1.88 -2.44
N VAL A 63 4.60 -2.66 -1.51
CA VAL A 63 3.36 -3.40 -1.68
C VAL A 63 2.48 -3.20 -0.47
N ILE A 64 1.21 -2.90 -0.72
CA ILE A 64 0.18 -3.00 0.32
C ILE A 64 -0.77 -4.15 -0.04
N LYS A 65 -1.38 -4.73 0.98
CA LYS A 65 -2.40 -5.76 0.81
C LYS A 65 -3.74 -5.19 1.23
N VAL A 66 -4.76 -5.43 0.44
CA VAL A 66 -6.16 -5.19 0.80
C VAL A 66 -6.96 -6.40 0.37
N ASN A 67 -8.18 -6.56 0.88
CA ASN A 67 -9.04 -7.61 0.34
C ASN A 67 -9.56 -7.19 -1.04
N HIS A 68 -10.04 -8.16 -1.82
CA HIS A 68 -10.40 -7.93 -3.22
C HIS A 68 -11.54 -6.94 -3.43
N THR A 69 -12.34 -6.71 -2.40
CA THR A 69 -13.47 -5.77 -2.49
C THR A 69 -13.07 -4.33 -2.21
N HIS A 70 -11.83 -4.09 -1.79
CA HIS A 70 -11.35 -2.77 -1.39
C HIS A 70 -10.14 -2.27 -2.20
N VAL A 71 -9.97 -2.77 -3.43
CA VAL A 71 -8.85 -2.37 -4.28
C VAL A 71 -8.93 -0.88 -4.63
N GLU A 72 -10.13 -0.37 -4.94
CA GLU A 72 -10.27 1.04 -5.28
C GLU A 72 -9.93 1.94 -4.10
N GLU A 73 -10.37 1.59 -2.90
CA GLU A 73 -10.00 2.32 -1.69
C GLU A 73 -8.50 2.28 -1.45
N GLY A 74 -7.85 1.13 -1.71
CA GLY A 74 -6.39 1.02 -1.62
C GLY A 74 -5.67 1.94 -2.61
N ARG A 75 -6.14 1.99 -3.86
CA ARG A 75 -5.59 2.90 -4.86
C ARG A 75 -5.77 4.35 -4.45
N MET A 76 -6.95 4.69 -3.95
CA MET A 76 -7.27 6.05 -3.55
C MET A 76 -6.42 6.50 -2.35
N LEU A 77 -6.27 5.64 -1.35
CA LEU A 77 -5.45 6.01 -0.20
C LEU A 77 -3.99 6.23 -0.59
N LEU A 78 -3.44 5.42 -1.49
CA LEU A 78 -2.07 5.63 -1.97
C LEU A 78 -1.92 6.97 -2.69
N ALA A 79 -2.93 7.36 -3.48
CA ALA A 79 -2.93 8.65 -4.16
C ALA A 79 -3.02 9.84 -3.20
N LEU A 80 -3.55 9.61 -1.99
CA LEU A 80 -3.70 10.65 -0.97
C LEU A 80 -2.45 10.84 -0.10
N VAL A 81 -1.49 9.93 -0.16
CA VAL A 81 -0.24 10.07 0.60
C VAL A 81 0.61 11.16 -0.05
N LYS A 82 0.85 12.24 0.68
CA LYS A 82 1.57 13.42 0.17
C LYS A 82 2.88 13.70 0.89
N GLU A 83 3.07 13.11 2.06
CA GLU A 83 4.31 13.27 2.80
C GLU A 83 4.56 12.07 3.72
N ALA A 84 5.82 11.86 4.04
CA ALA A 84 6.25 10.88 5.03
C ALA A 84 7.42 11.49 5.78
N ASN A 85 7.31 11.56 7.11
CA ASN A 85 8.33 12.15 7.97
C ASN A 85 8.76 13.54 7.48
N ARG A 86 7.77 14.39 7.15
CA ARG A 86 7.96 15.77 6.67
C ARG A 86 8.61 15.88 5.28
N LYS A 87 8.82 14.76 4.60
CA LYS A 87 9.33 14.74 3.23
C LYS A 87 8.13 14.74 2.28
N LYS A 88 8.11 15.67 1.34
CA LYS A 88 7.08 15.73 0.32
C LYS A 88 7.28 14.61 -0.69
N LEU A 89 6.21 13.93 -1.05
CA LEU A 89 6.28 12.82 -1.98
C LEU A 89 4.94 12.60 -2.68
N ALA A 90 4.96 11.72 -3.67
CA ALA A 90 3.78 11.23 -4.34
C ALA A 90 3.95 9.73 -4.55
N LEU A 91 2.84 9.01 -4.53
CA LEU A 91 2.84 7.56 -4.81
C LEU A 91 2.07 7.31 -6.10
N ARG A 92 2.59 6.36 -6.88
CA ARG A 92 1.94 5.92 -8.10
C ARG A 92 1.73 4.41 -8.04
N VAL A 93 0.53 3.95 -8.36
CA VAL A 93 0.26 2.52 -8.46
C VAL A 93 0.91 1.98 -9.74
N VAL A 94 1.71 0.94 -9.58
CA VAL A 94 2.40 0.28 -10.68
C VAL A 94 1.61 -0.92 -11.19
N GLY A 95 0.99 -1.66 -10.30
CA GLY A 95 0.20 -2.82 -10.68
C GLY A 95 -0.53 -3.44 -9.50
N VAL A 96 -1.40 -4.38 -9.82
CA VAL A 96 -2.19 -5.11 -8.82
C VAL A 96 -2.11 -6.60 -9.14
N SER A 97 -1.90 -7.43 -8.14
CA SER A 97 -1.84 -8.88 -8.29
C SER A 97 -2.61 -9.58 -7.17
N GLY A 98 -3.19 -10.73 -7.47
CA GLY A 98 -3.78 -11.60 -6.46
C GLY A 98 -2.75 -12.48 -5.73
N ILE A 99 -1.49 -12.44 -6.16
CA ILE A 99 -0.43 -13.30 -5.64
C ILE A 99 0.78 -12.45 -5.27
N LEU A 100 1.16 -12.46 -3.99
CA LEU A 100 2.28 -11.65 -3.48
C LEU A 100 3.59 -11.96 -4.19
N LYS A 101 3.89 -13.23 -4.41
CA LYS A 101 5.12 -13.63 -5.10
C LYS A 101 5.22 -13.02 -6.49
N LYS A 102 4.12 -12.97 -7.23
CA LYS A 102 4.07 -12.34 -8.55
C LYS A 102 4.26 -10.83 -8.46
N ALA A 103 3.63 -10.19 -7.48
CA ALA A 103 3.78 -8.76 -7.28
C ALA A 103 5.25 -8.42 -7.00
N ARG A 104 5.90 -9.15 -6.10
CA ARG A 104 7.31 -8.96 -5.78
C ARG A 104 8.22 -9.19 -6.99
N GLY A 105 8.00 -10.27 -7.72
CA GLY A 105 8.85 -10.64 -8.84
C GLY A 105 8.71 -9.74 -10.06
N LYS A 106 7.52 -9.18 -10.28
CA LYS A 106 7.24 -8.40 -11.48
C LYS A 106 7.48 -6.90 -11.31
N TRP A 107 7.12 -6.35 -10.15
CA TRP A 107 7.11 -4.90 -9.97
C TRP A 107 8.05 -4.39 -8.88
N VAL A 108 8.43 -5.24 -7.94
CA VAL A 108 9.33 -4.88 -6.84
C VAL A 108 10.66 -5.68 -6.89
#